data_ba638878830baf02807a0e850b262115
#
_entry.id   ba638878830baf02807a0e850b262115
#
_cell.length_a   1.000
_cell.length_b   1.000
_cell.length_c   1.000
_cell.angle_alpha   90.00
_cell.angle_beta   90.00
_cell.angle_gamma   90.00
#
_symmetry.space_group_name_H-M   'P 1'
#
loop_
_entity.id
_entity.type
_entity.pdbx_description
1 polymer ?
#
loop_
_entity_poly.entity_id
_entity_poly.type
_entity_poly.pdbx_seq_one_letter_code
_entity_poly.pdbx_strand_id
1 'polypeptide(L)'
;MMNQLYERITLPYPDEKLVIYSDGNDQYEKALNDLYAPPCVNYGQIVKIRKKGKVVEKLKRAVIGSPDLSDIETTDIENSNGIFRERVGRLVRKTKCFSKLKCRLEEALAVFQFYWNFMNEIDGKSTPGMIEGLIDQKITWSMFLHTIIKYG
;
A
#
# COMPACT_ATOMS: atom_id res chain seq x y z
N MET A 1 12.91 1.10 2.45
CA MET A 1 11.54 0.73 2.05
C MET A 1 11.52 -0.59 1.28
N MET A 2 12.20 -0.73 0.12
CA MET A 2 12.22 -1.99 -0.65
C MET A 2 12.80 -3.18 0.13
N ASN A 3 13.88 -3.00 0.90
CA ASN A 3 14.43 -4.07 1.75
C ASN A 3 13.42 -4.56 2.80
N GLN A 4 12.64 -3.65 3.38
CA GLN A 4 11.58 -4.01 4.34
C GLN A 4 10.43 -4.78 3.68
N LEU A 5 10.13 -4.50 2.43
CA LEU A 5 9.18 -5.28 1.65
C LEU A 5 9.72 -6.69 1.41
N TYR A 6 10.98 -6.80 0.97
CA TYR A 6 11.66 -8.08 0.75
C TYR A 6 11.63 -9.01 1.96
N GLU A 7 11.81 -8.45 3.17
CA GLU A 7 11.78 -9.22 4.43
C GLU A 7 10.38 -9.71 4.84
N ARG A 8 9.32 -9.15 4.23
CA ARG A 8 7.92 -9.40 4.63
C ARG A 8 7.11 -10.22 3.66
N ILE A 9 7.58 -10.40 2.45
CA ILE A 9 6.90 -11.18 1.43
C ILE A 9 7.55 -12.55 1.28
N THR A 10 6.78 -13.53 0.82
CA THR A 10 7.32 -14.82 0.40
C THR A 10 8.30 -14.62 -0.74
N LEU A 11 9.46 -15.29 -0.69
CA LEU A 11 10.45 -15.20 -1.75
C LEU A 11 9.85 -15.74 -3.05
N PRO A 12 9.91 -14.97 -4.14
CA PRO A 12 9.38 -15.40 -5.42
C PRO A 12 10.29 -16.45 -6.08
N TYR A 13 9.67 -17.35 -6.84
CA TYR A 13 10.33 -18.35 -7.67
C TYR A 13 10.04 -18.10 -9.15
N PRO A 14 10.81 -18.68 -10.10
CA PRO A 14 10.57 -18.50 -11.53
C PRO A 14 9.21 -18.97 -12.03
N ASP A 15 8.59 -19.94 -11.35
CA ASP A 15 7.26 -20.49 -11.57
C ASP A 15 6.16 -19.74 -10.81
N GLU A 16 6.51 -19.04 -9.73
CA GLU A 16 5.60 -18.20 -8.94
C GLU A 16 6.19 -16.77 -8.81
N LYS A 17 6.07 -16.01 -9.90
CA LYS A 17 6.70 -14.69 -10.00
C LYS A 17 5.99 -13.64 -9.16
N LEU A 18 6.78 -12.79 -8.52
CA LEU A 18 6.28 -11.59 -7.90
C LEU A 18 5.88 -10.56 -8.96
N VAL A 19 4.64 -10.12 -8.93
CA VAL A 19 4.13 -9.08 -9.84
C VAL A 19 4.12 -7.74 -9.12
N ILE A 20 4.77 -6.73 -9.71
CA ILE A 20 4.86 -5.39 -9.14
C ILE A 20 4.50 -4.36 -10.21
N TYR A 21 3.66 -3.40 -9.82
CA TYR A 21 3.32 -2.24 -10.63
C TYR A 21 3.67 -0.95 -9.89
N SER A 22 4.18 0.04 -10.60
CA SER A 22 4.48 1.35 -10.03
C SER A 22 4.20 2.51 -11.00
N ASP A 23 4.36 3.73 -10.50
CA ASP A 23 4.53 4.90 -11.34
C ASP A 23 5.89 4.90 -12.05
N GLY A 24 6.12 5.88 -12.93
CA GLY A 24 7.31 5.96 -13.77
C GLY A 24 8.59 6.42 -13.05
N ASN A 25 8.77 6.10 -11.76
CA ASN A 25 9.98 6.43 -11.03
C ASN A 25 11.07 5.37 -11.27
N ASP A 26 12.19 5.77 -11.90
CA ASP A 26 13.29 4.88 -12.29
C ASP A 26 14.04 4.25 -11.10
N GLN A 27 13.88 4.79 -9.88
CA GLN A 27 14.52 4.24 -8.68
C GLN A 27 13.98 2.84 -8.32
N TYR A 28 12.74 2.52 -8.69
CA TYR A 28 12.15 1.20 -8.44
C TYR A 28 12.82 0.11 -9.27
N GLU A 29 13.09 0.37 -10.53
CA GLU A 29 13.78 -0.59 -11.42
C GLU A 29 15.13 -1.03 -10.86
N LYS A 30 15.96 -0.06 -10.44
CA LYS A 30 17.24 -0.35 -9.82
C LYS A 30 17.09 -1.16 -8.54
N ALA A 31 16.21 -0.73 -7.64
CA ALA A 31 16.01 -1.41 -6.36
C ALA A 31 15.48 -2.85 -6.52
N LEU A 32 14.65 -3.11 -7.54
CA LEU A 32 14.15 -4.45 -7.83
C LEU A 32 15.24 -5.36 -8.42
N ASN A 33 16.06 -4.84 -9.31
CA ASN A 33 17.21 -5.59 -9.86
C ASN A 33 18.26 -5.91 -8.79
N ASP A 34 18.43 -5.04 -7.78
CA ASP A 34 19.35 -5.28 -6.67
C ASP A 34 18.83 -6.36 -5.68
N LEU A 35 17.52 -6.54 -5.57
CA LEU A 35 16.89 -7.42 -4.57
C LEU A 35 16.42 -8.77 -5.12
N TYR A 36 16.01 -8.82 -6.37
CA TYR A 36 15.39 -10.01 -6.96
C TYR A 36 16.09 -10.42 -8.25
N ALA A 37 16.18 -11.73 -8.45
CA ALA A 37 16.61 -12.27 -9.75
C ALA A 37 15.55 -11.95 -10.84
N PRO A 38 15.93 -11.47 -12.02
CA PRO A 38 14.98 -11.12 -13.08
C PRO A 38 13.96 -12.20 -13.45
N PRO A 39 14.28 -13.51 -13.44
CA PRO A 39 13.30 -14.56 -13.72
C PRO A 39 12.15 -14.66 -12.71
N CYS A 40 12.36 -14.12 -11.49
CA CYS A 40 11.40 -14.22 -10.39
C CYS A 40 10.44 -13.03 -10.28
N VAL A 41 10.58 -12.00 -11.15
CA VAL A 41 9.80 -10.77 -11.06
C VAL A 41 9.20 -10.40 -12.40
N ASN A 42 7.93 -10.01 -12.38
CA ASN A 42 7.26 -9.28 -13.45
C ASN A 42 7.03 -7.84 -12.98
N TYR A 43 7.70 -6.88 -13.59
CA TYR A 43 7.58 -5.48 -13.20
C TYR A 43 7.10 -4.62 -14.34
N GLY A 44 6.03 -3.87 -14.08
CA GLY A 44 5.44 -2.92 -15.01
C GLY A 44 5.32 -1.52 -14.44
N GLN A 45 5.40 -0.53 -15.31
CA GLN A 45 5.26 0.89 -14.95
C GLN A 45 4.18 1.59 -15.74
N ILE A 46 3.51 2.57 -15.08
CA ILE A 46 2.69 3.58 -15.73
C ILE A 46 3.44 4.91 -15.75
N VAL A 47 3.84 5.33 -16.95
CA VAL A 47 4.47 6.63 -17.16
C VAL A 47 3.40 7.64 -17.54
N LYS A 48 3.23 8.69 -16.73
CA LYS A 48 2.26 9.77 -16.98
C LYS A 48 2.93 10.91 -17.75
N ILE A 49 2.59 11.05 -19.03
CA ILE A 49 3.08 12.15 -19.87
C ILE A 49 2.28 13.41 -19.53
N ARG A 50 2.97 14.48 -19.18
CA ARG A 50 2.35 15.74 -18.80
C ARG A 50 2.67 16.84 -19.79
N LYS A 51 1.63 17.59 -20.21
CA LYS A 51 1.77 18.84 -20.97
C LYS A 51 1.09 19.96 -20.18
N LYS A 52 1.80 21.07 -19.96
CA LYS A 52 1.29 22.22 -19.20
C LYS A 52 0.70 21.84 -17.83
N GLY A 53 1.35 20.90 -17.11
CA GLY A 53 0.93 20.42 -15.79
C GLY A 53 -0.22 19.41 -15.77
N LYS A 54 -0.88 19.16 -16.91
CA LYS A 54 -1.97 18.17 -17.04
C LYS A 54 -1.43 16.85 -17.62
N VAL A 55 -1.92 15.73 -17.11
CA VAL A 55 -1.66 14.40 -17.70
C VAL A 55 -2.42 14.31 -19.01
N VAL A 56 -1.70 14.14 -20.10
CA VAL A 56 -2.27 14.03 -21.46
C VAL A 56 -2.29 12.58 -21.93
N GLU A 57 -1.39 11.74 -21.39
CA GLU A 57 -1.29 10.35 -21.79
C GLU A 57 -0.73 9.51 -20.63
N LYS A 58 -1.17 8.25 -20.57
CA LYS A 58 -0.61 7.23 -19.67
C LYS A 58 -0.02 6.12 -20.54
N LEU A 59 1.28 5.92 -20.46
CA LEU A 59 1.98 4.87 -21.18
C LEU A 59 2.27 3.71 -20.21
N LYS A 60 1.80 2.51 -20.53
CA LYS A 60 2.11 1.29 -19.80
C LYS A 60 3.33 0.63 -20.44
N ARG A 61 4.33 0.27 -19.66
CA ARG A 61 5.53 -0.45 -20.16
C ARG A 61 5.89 -1.62 -19.25
N ALA A 62 6.29 -2.74 -19.84
CA ALA A 62 6.99 -3.81 -19.14
C ALA A 62 8.46 -3.40 -18.95
N VAL A 63 9.00 -3.56 -17.75
CA VAL A 63 10.37 -3.18 -17.41
C VAL A 63 11.20 -4.42 -17.09
N ILE A 64 10.67 -5.35 -16.28
CA ILE A 64 11.32 -6.63 -15.97
C ILE A 64 10.33 -7.74 -16.24
N GLY A 65 10.77 -8.81 -16.88
CA GLY A 65 9.93 -9.96 -17.21
C GLY A 65 8.85 -9.64 -18.25
N SER A 66 7.70 -10.29 -18.11
CA SER A 66 6.56 -10.16 -19.02
C SER A 66 5.27 -9.94 -18.24
N PRO A 67 5.10 -8.79 -17.56
CA PRO A 67 3.84 -8.46 -16.89
C PRO A 67 2.74 -8.28 -17.94
N ASP A 68 1.50 -8.62 -17.59
CA ASP A 68 0.37 -8.28 -18.44
C ASP A 68 0.18 -6.76 -18.45
N LEU A 69 0.21 -6.17 -19.64
CA LEU A 69 0.07 -4.71 -19.80
C LEU A 69 -1.35 -4.24 -19.42
N SER A 70 -2.38 -5.09 -19.54
CA SER A 70 -3.73 -4.76 -19.13
C SER A 70 -3.82 -4.51 -17.63
N ASP A 71 -3.10 -5.32 -16.85
CA ASP A 71 -3.13 -5.31 -15.39
C ASP A 71 -2.27 -4.21 -14.77
N ILE A 72 -1.37 -3.58 -15.57
CA ILE A 72 -0.54 -2.50 -15.05
C ILE A 72 -1.41 -1.32 -14.64
N GLU A 73 -1.64 -1.17 -13.35
CA GLU A 73 -2.47 -0.12 -12.79
C GLU A 73 -1.89 0.41 -11.46
N THR A 74 -2.20 1.66 -11.14
CA THR A 74 -1.83 2.32 -9.87
C THR A 74 -3.04 2.89 -9.14
N THR A 75 -4.25 2.59 -9.62
CA THR A 75 -5.50 3.16 -9.10
C THR A 75 -5.71 2.79 -7.63
N ASP A 76 -5.50 1.54 -7.26
CA ASP A 76 -5.72 1.06 -5.90
C ASP A 76 -4.78 1.72 -4.89
N ILE A 77 -3.49 1.84 -5.25
CA ILE A 77 -2.52 2.52 -4.38
C ILE A 77 -2.78 4.04 -4.32
N GLU A 78 -3.22 4.64 -5.42
CA GLU A 78 -3.60 6.06 -5.44
C GLU A 78 -4.85 6.31 -4.58
N ASN A 79 -5.86 5.44 -4.65
CA ASN A 79 -7.05 5.46 -3.81
C ASN A 79 -6.70 5.27 -2.32
N SER A 80 -5.89 4.26 -2.00
CA SER A 80 -5.41 4.01 -0.64
C SER A 80 -4.65 5.23 -0.09
N ASN A 81 -3.75 5.82 -0.87
CA ASN A 81 -3.07 7.06 -0.50
C ASN A 81 -4.03 8.24 -0.30
N GLY A 82 -5.14 8.29 -1.05
CA GLY A 82 -6.23 9.24 -0.88
C GLY A 82 -6.88 9.08 0.50
N ILE A 83 -7.28 7.86 0.82
CA ILE A 83 -7.90 7.50 2.10
C ILE A 83 -6.98 7.84 3.28
N PHE A 84 -5.69 7.49 3.22
CA PHE A 84 -4.72 7.86 4.26
C PHE A 84 -4.68 9.37 4.49
N ARG A 85 -4.68 10.17 3.42
CA ARG A 85 -4.64 11.64 3.54
C ARG A 85 -5.94 12.22 4.05
N GLU A 86 -7.07 11.61 3.71
CA GLU A 86 -8.39 12.04 4.17
C GLU A 86 -8.62 11.71 5.65
N ARG A 87 -8.26 10.50 6.05
CA ARG A 87 -8.57 9.97 7.38
C ARG A 87 -7.51 10.27 8.43
N VAL A 88 -6.25 10.40 8.04
CA VAL A 88 -5.14 10.70 8.95
C VAL A 88 -4.71 12.15 8.77
N GLY A 89 -5.24 13.05 9.59
CA GLY A 89 -5.02 14.51 9.47
C GLY A 89 -3.54 14.93 9.42
N ARG A 90 -2.64 14.10 9.96
CA ARG A 90 -1.17 14.31 9.92
C ARG A 90 -0.55 14.09 8.56
N LEU A 91 -1.26 13.40 7.64
CA LEU A 91 -0.82 13.10 6.27
C LEU A 91 -1.46 14.04 5.22
N VAL A 92 -2.34 14.93 5.64
CA VAL A 92 -2.96 15.92 4.75
C VAL A 92 -1.89 16.83 4.14
N ARG A 93 -1.93 17.01 2.82
CA ARG A 93 -0.99 17.92 2.13
C ARG A 93 -1.18 19.36 2.60
N LYS A 94 -0.08 20.04 2.88
CA LYS A 94 -0.05 21.45 3.34
C LYS A 94 -0.82 21.68 4.66
N THR A 95 -0.91 20.65 5.51
CA THR A 95 -1.52 20.79 6.85
C THR A 95 -0.54 21.45 7.83
N LYS A 96 -1.08 22.22 8.79
CA LYS A 96 -0.34 22.64 9.99
C LYS A 96 -0.27 21.53 11.06
N CYS A 97 -1.07 20.46 10.90
CA CYS A 97 -1.18 19.35 11.84
C CYS A 97 -0.19 18.21 11.55
N PHE A 98 0.90 18.45 10.82
CA PHE A 98 1.90 17.43 10.54
C PHE A 98 2.60 16.93 11.82
N SER A 99 2.99 15.68 11.83
CA SER A 99 3.76 15.11 12.95
C SER A 99 5.17 15.69 12.99
N LYS A 100 5.53 16.31 14.11
CA LYS A 100 6.91 16.79 14.35
C LYS A 100 7.87 15.65 14.70
N LEU A 101 7.34 14.53 15.21
CA LEU A 101 8.10 13.34 15.58
C LEU A 101 7.64 12.16 14.74
N LYS A 102 8.58 11.38 14.21
CA LYS A 102 8.32 10.18 13.40
C LYS A 102 7.50 9.15 14.18
N CYS A 103 7.87 8.87 15.44
CA CYS A 103 7.14 7.92 16.29
C CYS A 103 5.65 8.26 16.42
N ARG A 104 5.30 9.54 16.55
CA ARG A 104 3.89 9.96 16.64
C ARG A 104 3.10 9.75 15.33
N LEU A 105 3.78 9.78 14.21
CA LEU A 105 3.18 9.42 12.93
C LEU A 105 2.98 7.90 12.83
N GLU A 106 3.98 7.13 13.24
CA GLU A 106 3.93 5.67 13.26
C GLU A 106 2.80 5.16 14.16
N GLU A 107 2.66 5.72 15.37
CA GLU A 107 1.56 5.43 16.29
C GLU A 107 0.19 5.72 15.65
N ALA A 108 0.04 6.89 15.03
CA ALA A 108 -1.21 7.25 14.37
C ALA A 108 -1.56 6.34 13.19
N LEU A 109 -0.55 5.92 12.42
CA LEU A 109 -0.72 4.96 11.34
C LEU A 109 -1.08 3.57 11.86
N ALA A 110 -0.47 3.10 12.94
CA ALA A 110 -0.78 1.81 13.56
C ALA A 110 -2.24 1.76 14.03
N VAL A 111 -2.71 2.82 14.70
CA VAL A 111 -4.13 2.92 15.11
C VAL A 111 -5.05 2.96 13.88
N PHE A 112 -4.69 3.71 12.85
CA PHE A 112 -5.47 3.76 11.62
C PHE A 112 -5.52 2.41 10.90
N GLN A 113 -4.40 1.69 10.78
CA GLN A 113 -4.34 0.35 10.19
C GLN A 113 -5.21 -0.65 10.96
N PHE A 114 -5.15 -0.60 12.29
CA PHE A 114 -6.02 -1.44 13.12
C PHE A 114 -7.49 -1.15 12.86
N TYR A 115 -7.88 0.13 12.92
CA TYR A 115 -9.24 0.55 12.60
C TYR A 115 -9.69 0.09 11.21
N TRP A 116 -8.86 0.32 10.19
CA TRP A 116 -9.17 -0.04 8.81
C TRP A 116 -9.38 -1.54 8.63
N ASN A 117 -8.48 -2.34 9.19
CA ASN A 117 -8.50 -3.79 8.99
C ASN A 117 -9.54 -4.53 9.82
N PHE A 118 -9.88 -4.02 11.01
CA PHE A 118 -10.69 -4.77 11.96
C PHE A 118 -12.00 -4.12 12.38
N MET A 119 -12.20 -2.84 12.08
CA MET A 119 -13.40 -2.10 12.48
C MET A 119 -14.18 -1.51 11.30
N ASN A 120 -13.47 -1.14 10.21
CA ASN A 120 -14.08 -0.48 9.06
C ASN A 120 -14.62 -1.51 8.08
N GLU A 121 -15.91 -1.47 7.80
CA GLU A 121 -16.55 -2.30 6.78
C GLU A 121 -16.29 -1.71 5.39
N ILE A 122 -15.84 -2.54 4.44
CA ILE A 122 -15.57 -2.11 3.07
C ILE A 122 -16.86 -2.15 2.24
N ASP A 123 -17.63 -3.24 2.39
CA ASP A 123 -18.84 -3.52 1.64
C ASP A 123 -20.13 -3.30 2.46
N GLY A 124 -20.02 -2.65 3.63
CA GLY A 124 -21.10 -2.49 4.59
C GLY A 124 -21.42 -3.74 5.41
N LYS A 125 -20.61 -4.80 5.32
CA LYS A 125 -20.79 -6.08 6.04
C LYS A 125 -19.49 -6.63 6.60
N SER A 126 -18.40 -6.59 5.82
CA SER A 126 -17.15 -7.27 6.15
C SER A 126 -16.00 -6.28 6.27
N THR A 127 -15.13 -6.51 7.24
CA THR A 127 -13.85 -5.83 7.36
C THR A 127 -12.77 -6.60 6.60
N PRO A 128 -11.63 -5.97 6.19
CA PRO A 128 -10.52 -6.70 5.60
C PRO A 128 -10.08 -7.92 6.41
N GLY A 129 -9.99 -7.78 7.73
CA GLY A 129 -9.62 -8.88 8.61
C GLY A 129 -10.62 -10.04 8.63
N MET A 130 -11.91 -9.77 8.41
CA MET A 130 -12.93 -10.82 8.25
C MET A 130 -12.80 -11.52 6.89
N ILE A 131 -12.52 -10.77 5.83
CA ILE A 131 -12.32 -11.32 4.47
C ILE A 131 -11.12 -12.27 4.45
N GLU A 132 -10.03 -11.90 5.15
CA GLU A 132 -8.81 -12.71 5.26
C GLU A 132 -8.92 -13.83 6.32
N GLY A 133 -10.08 -13.99 6.97
CA GLY A 133 -10.29 -15.03 7.98
C GLY A 133 -9.48 -14.86 9.27
N LEU A 134 -9.01 -13.66 9.57
CA LEU A 134 -8.26 -13.36 10.80
C LEU A 134 -9.15 -13.16 12.00
N ILE A 135 -10.40 -12.75 11.79
CA ILE A 135 -11.44 -12.55 12.81
C ILE A 135 -12.81 -12.95 12.25
N ASP A 136 -13.70 -13.44 13.10
CA ASP A 136 -15.04 -13.87 12.70
C ASP A 136 -16.05 -12.72 12.71
N GLN A 137 -15.77 -11.66 13.47
CA GLN A 137 -16.65 -10.50 13.62
C GLN A 137 -15.84 -9.20 13.76
N LYS A 138 -16.43 -8.08 13.34
CA LYS A 138 -15.77 -6.79 13.46
C LYS A 138 -15.51 -6.42 14.91
N ILE A 139 -14.36 -5.81 15.17
CA ILE A 139 -14.01 -5.26 16.48
C ILE A 139 -14.70 -3.91 16.65
N THR A 140 -15.33 -3.70 17.79
CA THR A 140 -15.94 -2.41 18.18
C THR A 140 -14.95 -1.58 19.01
N TRP A 141 -15.15 -0.28 19.08
CA TRP A 141 -14.36 0.59 19.97
C TRP A 141 -14.46 0.16 21.43
N SER A 142 -15.62 -0.32 21.87
CA SER A 142 -15.78 -0.84 23.22
C SER A 142 -14.88 -2.05 23.49
N MET A 143 -14.83 -3.01 22.58
CA MET A 143 -13.96 -4.19 22.69
C MET A 143 -12.48 -3.79 22.73
N PHE A 144 -12.07 -2.89 21.83
CA PHE A 144 -10.71 -2.39 21.76
C PHE A 144 -10.25 -1.70 23.05
N LEU A 145 -11.08 -0.80 23.60
CA LEU A 145 -10.78 -0.07 24.82
C LEU A 145 -10.76 -0.98 26.05
N HIS A 146 -11.66 -1.96 26.14
CA HIS A 146 -11.63 -2.95 27.22
C HIS A 146 -10.35 -3.79 27.22
N THR A 147 -9.84 -4.14 26.04
CA THR A 147 -8.58 -4.88 25.92
C THR A 147 -7.39 -4.05 26.44
N ILE A 148 -7.33 -2.77 26.08
CA ILE A 148 -6.26 -1.86 26.55
C ILE A 148 -6.32 -1.71 28.07
N ILE A 149 -7.51 -1.49 28.66
CA ILE A 149 -7.67 -1.29 30.11
C ILE A 149 -7.29 -2.54 30.89
N LYS A 150 -7.50 -3.74 30.33
CA LYS A 150 -7.22 -5.00 31.01
C LYS A 150 -5.75 -5.39 31.00
N TYR A 151 -4.98 -4.97 29.99
CA TYR A 151 -3.59 -5.39 29.75
C TYR A 151 -2.57 -4.23 29.72
N GLY A 152 -3.00 -2.99 29.88
CA GLY A 152 -2.14 -1.80 30.06
C GLY A 152 -1.97 -1.45 31.51
#